data_f81e4478871009b6de58ffe7e20cad5d
#
_entry.id   f81e4478871009b6de58ffe7e20cad5d
#
_cell.length_a   1.000
_cell.length_b   1.000
_cell.length_c   1.000
_cell.angle_alpha   90.00
_cell.angle_beta   90.00
_cell.angle_gamma   90.00
#
_symmetry.space_group_name_H-M   'P 1'
#
loop_
_entity.id
_entity.type
_entity.pdbx_description
1 polymer ?
#
loop_
_entity_poly.entity_id
_entity_poly.type
_entity_poly.pdbx_seq_one_letter_code
_entity_poly.pdbx_strand_id
1 'polypeptide(L)'
;MFWKKIIIIYLALPILFCLPSKAQKPGSIISEQTIRKMGEKHFFSISPIPDPIFHLMLGKTYKKNCTMARSELRYLRCLHVDKDGRNIVGEMVVNKAIAADVLDILRKLYKAKYPIERMRLIDYWDADDEKAMRDNNSSSFNFRFISHTKTISKHGKGLAVDINTLYNPYHKHLKNGKEVVEPATARPYLDRSKHHAYMIRKGDLCYRLFKEKGFRWGGDWKHSKDYQHFEK
;
A
#
# COMPACT_ATOMS: atom_id res chain seq x y z
N MET A 1 -24.73 66.67 38.15
CA MET A 1 -24.20 65.37 38.51
C MET A 1 -24.52 64.41 37.35
N PHE A 2 -23.59 64.27 36.37
CA PHE A 2 -23.81 63.48 35.11
C PHE A 2 -23.29 62.09 35.30
N TRP A 3 -24.17 61.08 35.25
CA TRP A 3 -23.77 59.69 35.23
C TRP A 3 -23.42 59.26 33.82
N LYS A 4 -22.14 58.93 33.57
CA LYS A 4 -21.71 58.28 32.33
C LYS A 4 -22.06 56.80 32.36
N LYS A 5 -22.97 56.36 31.50
CA LYS A 5 -23.22 54.92 31.27
C LYS A 5 -22.06 54.30 30.47
N ILE A 6 -21.34 53.37 31.07
CA ILE A 6 -20.34 52.56 30.38
C ILE A 6 -21.09 51.43 29.67
N ILE A 7 -21.05 51.42 28.35
CA ILE A 7 -21.56 50.30 27.52
C ILE A 7 -20.41 49.32 27.35
N ILE A 8 -20.51 48.12 27.96
CA ILE A 8 -19.57 47.02 27.75
C ILE A 8 -20.05 46.23 26.53
N ILE A 9 -19.35 46.35 25.42
CA ILE A 9 -19.59 45.55 24.21
C ILE A 9 -18.87 44.19 24.38
N TYR A 10 -19.62 43.13 24.59
CA TYR A 10 -19.10 41.77 24.53
C TYR A 10 -18.87 41.40 23.07
N LEU A 11 -17.61 41.38 22.64
CA LEU A 11 -17.21 40.75 21.39
C LEU A 11 -17.24 39.24 21.57
N ALA A 12 -18.33 38.60 21.10
CA ALA A 12 -18.39 37.15 21.00
C ALA A 12 -17.44 36.71 19.88
N LEU A 13 -16.25 36.18 20.23
CA LEU A 13 -15.41 35.46 19.30
C LEU A 13 -16.13 34.18 18.86
N PRO A 14 -16.31 33.93 17.56
CA PRO A 14 -16.85 32.64 17.12
C PRO A 14 -15.82 31.56 17.42
N ILE A 15 -16.15 30.67 18.37
CA ILE A 15 -15.41 29.45 18.59
C ILE A 15 -15.65 28.56 17.34
N LEU A 16 -14.67 28.56 16.45
CA LEU A 16 -14.66 27.65 15.30
C LEU A 16 -14.51 26.22 15.84
N PHE A 17 -15.64 25.54 16.05
CA PHE A 17 -15.63 24.11 16.32
C PHE A 17 -15.04 23.40 15.10
N CYS A 18 -13.75 23.09 15.13
CA CYS A 18 -13.10 22.20 14.19
C CYS A 18 -13.65 20.79 14.45
N LEU A 19 -14.73 20.41 13.78
CA LEU A 19 -15.24 19.05 13.81
C LEU A 19 -14.11 18.13 13.36
N PRO A 20 -13.80 17.04 14.09
CA PRO A 20 -12.78 16.10 13.66
C PRO A 20 -13.15 15.59 12.27
N SER A 21 -12.32 15.89 11.29
CA SER A 21 -12.50 15.40 9.92
C SER A 21 -12.53 13.88 9.97
N LYS A 22 -13.70 13.31 9.61
CA LYS A 22 -13.89 11.86 9.57
C LYS A 22 -12.83 11.27 8.64
N ALA A 23 -11.90 10.49 9.19
CA ALA A 23 -10.80 9.92 8.42
C ALA A 23 -11.36 9.18 7.20
N GLN A 24 -10.88 9.55 6.02
CA GLN A 24 -11.37 8.98 4.76
C GLN A 24 -11.04 7.48 4.71
N LYS A 25 -12.05 6.66 4.35
CA LYS A 25 -11.86 5.19 4.32
C LYS A 25 -10.88 4.79 3.22
N PRO A 26 -9.97 3.82 3.47
CA PRO A 26 -9.17 3.24 2.42
C PRO A 26 -10.04 2.67 1.28
N GLY A 27 -9.60 2.89 0.03
CA GLY A 27 -10.36 2.58 -1.17
C GLY A 27 -11.30 3.70 -1.65
N SER A 28 -11.49 4.78 -0.85
CA SER A 28 -12.32 5.92 -1.28
C SER A 28 -11.59 6.79 -2.30
N ILE A 29 -12.35 7.25 -3.31
CA ILE A 29 -11.89 8.28 -4.24
C ILE A 29 -12.02 9.64 -3.56
N ILE A 30 -10.97 10.46 -3.66
CA ILE A 30 -10.88 11.78 -3.04
C ILE A 30 -10.73 12.85 -4.12
N SER A 31 -11.56 13.90 -4.03
CA SER A 31 -11.43 15.03 -4.96
C SER A 31 -10.16 15.85 -4.68
N GLU A 32 -9.59 16.44 -5.72
CA GLU A 32 -8.46 17.36 -5.56
C GLU A 32 -8.79 18.54 -4.65
N GLN A 33 -10.05 19.01 -4.67
CA GLN A 33 -10.50 20.08 -3.79
C GLN A 33 -10.38 19.66 -2.32
N THR A 34 -10.76 18.43 -1.98
CA THR A 34 -10.61 17.88 -0.62
C THR A 34 -9.13 17.77 -0.23
N ILE A 35 -8.27 17.29 -1.15
CA ILE A 35 -6.84 17.17 -0.91
C ILE A 35 -6.21 18.54 -0.67
N ARG A 36 -6.55 19.56 -1.48
CA ARG A 36 -6.09 20.94 -1.26
C ARG A 36 -6.55 21.52 0.08
N LYS A 37 -7.82 21.29 0.45
CA LYS A 37 -8.40 21.79 1.71
C LYS A 37 -7.74 21.15 2.94
N MET A 38 -7.49 19.85 2.92
CA MET A 38 -6.92 19.11 4.05
C MET A 38 -5.38 19.15 4.08
N GLY A 39 -4.78 19.44 2.95
CA GLY A 39 -3.35 19.29 2.72
C GLY A 39 -2.92 17.86 2.39
N GLU A 40 -2.10 17.67 1.36
CA GLU A 40 -1.61 16.36 0.92
C GLU A 40 -0.99 15.54 2.06
N LYS A 41 -0.22 16.21 2.93
CA LYS A 41 0.46 15.55 4.06
C LYS A 41 -0.49 14.80 5.00
N HIS A 42 -1.74 15.24 5.09
CA HIS A 42 -2.77 14.60 5.94
C HIS A 42 -3.05 13.14 5.53
N PHE A 43 -2.85 12.82 4.26
CA PHE A 43 -3.13 11.49 3.71
C PHE A 43 -1.94 10.54 3.78
N PHE A 44 -0.74 11.02 4.16
CA PHE A 44 0.46 10.19 4.26
C PHE A 44 0.89 10.06 5.71
N SER A 45 0.70 8.88 6.29
CA SER A 45 1.02 8.63 7.69
C SER A 45 1.59 7.23 7.92
N ILE A 46 2.41 7.13 8.96
CA ILE A 46 2.90 5.89 9.56
C ILE A 46 2.42 5.88 11.00
N SER A 47 1.79 4.80 11.42
CA SER A 47 1.36 4.61 12.82
C SER A 47 1.58 3.17 13.28
N PRO A 48 1.59 2.91 14.60
CA PRO A 48 1.28 1.58 15.09
C PRO A 48 -0.03 1.09 14.47
N ILE A 49 -0.20 -0.22 14.33
CA ILE A 49 -1.45 -0.77 13.77
C ILE A 49 -2.60 -0.42 14.72
N PRO A 50 -3.64 0.33 14.30
CA PRO A 50 -4.81 0.61 15.14
C PRO A 50 -5.56 -0.68 15.50
N ASP A 51 -6.21 -0.72 16.67
CA ASP A 51 -6.93 -1.91 17.12
C ASP A 51 -8.00 -2.41 16.12
N PRO A 52 -8.83 -1.56 15.49
CA PRO A 52 -9.79 -2.04 14.49
C PRO A 52 -9.12 -2.71 13.29
N ILE A 53 -7.95 -2.21 12.86
CA ILE A 53 -7.17 -2.81 11.77
C ILE A 53 -6.54 -4.12 12.24
N PHE A 54 -5.99 -4.16 13.45
CA PHE A 54 -5.41 -5.39 13.98
C PHE A 54 -6.46 -6.51 14.14
N HIS A 55 -7.67 -6.17 14.61
CA HIS A 55 -8.78 -7.11 14.68
C HIS A 55 -9.18 -7.67 13.29
N LEU A 56 -9.15 -6.83 12.24
CA LEU A 56 -9.37 -7.29 10.86
C LEU A 56 -8.32 -8.31 10.43
N MET A 57 -7.05 -8.16 10.89
CA MET A 57 -5.92 -9.00 10.51
C MET A 57 -5.87 -10.33 11.28
N LEU A 58 -6.47 -10.41 12.48
CA LEU A 58 -6.42 -11.61 13.31
C LEU A 58 -7.06 -12.82 12.63
N GLY A 59 -6.30 -13.93 12.58
CA GLY A 59 -6.71 -15.17 11.93
C GLY A 59 -6.61 -15.16 10.40
N LYS A 60 -6.33 -13.99 9.78
CA LYS A 60 -6.16 -13.79 8.34
C LYS A 60 -4.67 -13.58 8.02
N THR A 61 -4.25 -12.35 7.73
CA THR A 61 -2.82 -12.06 7.50
C THR A 61 -1.99 -12.22 8.76
N TYR A 62 -2.55 -11.94 9.95
CA TYR A 62 -1.93 -12.18 11.25
C TYR A 62 -2.44 -13.51 11.84
N LYS A 63 -1.88 -14.63 11.34
CA LYS A 63 -2.30 -16.01 11.67
C LYS A 63 -1.95 -16.37 13.13
N LYS A 64 -2.62 -17.39 13.70
CA LYS A 64 -2.37 -17.86 15.07
C LYS A 64 -0.90 -18.23 15.34
N ASN A 65 -0.20 -18.74 14.33
CA ASN A 65 1.21 -19.09 14.38
C ASN A 65 2.14 -17.96 13.93
N CYS A 66 1.64 -16.73 13.83
CA CYS A 66 2.46 -15.58 13.46
C CYS A 66 3.49 -15.29 14.57
N THR A 67 4.76 -15.25 14.19
CA THR A 67 5.87 -14.97 15.09
C THR A 67 6.31 -13.50 15.06
N MET A 68 5.71 -12.68 14.19
CA MET A 68 5.98 -11.25 14.13
C MET A 68 5.23 -10.53 15.26
N ALA A 69 5.94 -9.81 16.12
CA ALA A 69 5.27 -8.96 17.10
C ALA A 69 4.51 -7.81 16.40
N ARG A 70 3.29 -7.50 16.86
CA ARG A 70 2.52 -6.34 16.35
C ARG A 70 3.33 -5.05 16.37
N SER A 71 4.18 -4.87 17.42
CA SER A 71 5.06 -3.71 17.57
C SER A 71 6.14 -3.58 16.50
N GLU A 72 6.47 -4.66 15.77
CA GLU A 72 7.40 -4.64 14.65
C GLU A 72 6.74 -4.19 13.33
N LEU A 73 5.42 -4.11 13.30
CA LEU A 73 4.65 -3.73 12.12
C LEU A 73 4.16 -2.28 12.24
N ARG A 74 3.97 -1.64 11.09
CA ARG A 74 3.40 -0.29 10.96
C ARG A 74 2.28 -0.29 9.94
N TYR A 75 1.24 0.46 10.26
CA TYR A 75 0.15 0.76 9.35
C TYR A 75 0.47 2.04 8.59
N LEU A 76 0.47 1.95 7.28
CA LEU A 76 0.67 3.08 6.38
C LEU A 76 -0.67 3.51 5.79
N ARG A 77 -0.88 4.82 5.68
CA ARG A 77 -1.90 5.42 4.83
C ARG A 77 -1.23 6.30 3.81
N CYS A 78 -1.75 6.31 2.59
CA CYS A 78 -1.23 7.12 1.51
C CYS A 78 -2.33 7.48 0.50
N LEU A 79 -2.01 8.34 -0.45
CA LEU A 79 -2.77 8.49 -1.69
C LEU A 79 -2.04 7.73 -2.80
N HIS A 80 -2.81 7.18 -3.72
CA HIS A 80 -2.33 6.73 -5.02
C HIS A 80 -3.29 7.21 -6.11
N VAL A 81 -2.86 7.16 -7.35
CA VAL A 81 -3.72 7.44 -8.50
C VAL A 81 -3.89 6.17 -9.33
N ASP A 82 -5.04 5.98 -9.93
CA ASP A 82 -5.21 4.95 -10.93
C ASP A 82 -4.85 5.45 -12.35
N LYS A 83 -5.01 4.60 -13.37
CA LYS A 83 -4.72 4.96 -14.77
C LYS A 83 -5.58 6.11 -15.31
N ASP A 84 -6.72 6.36 -14.67
CA ASP A 84 -7.66 7.43 -15.04
C ASP A 84 -7.41 8.73 -14.24
N GLY A 85 -6.35 8.75 -13.41
CA GLY A 85 -5.94 9.92 -12.63
C GLY A 85 -6.78 10.17 -11.37
N ARG A 86 -7.64 9.21 -10.96
CA ARG A 86 -8.46 9.34 -9.75
C ARG A 86 -7.57 9.19 -8.52
N ASN A 87 -7.67 10.14 -7.58
CA ASN A 87 -6.96 10.06 -6.30
C ASN A 87 -7.71 9.09 -5.37
N ILE A 88 -7.03 8.09 -4.86
CA ILE A 88 -7.61 7.03 -4.04
C ILE A 88 -6.83 6.92 -2.72
N VAL A 89 -7.52 6.74 -1.60
CA VAL A 89 -6.88 6.47 -0.31
C VAL A 89 -6.44 5.03 -0.27
N GLY A 90 -5.13 4.82 -0.13
CA GLY A 90 -4.51 3.50 0.05
C GLY A 90 -4.12 3.21 1.49
N GLU A 91 -3.91 1.94 1.78
CA GLU A 91 -3.41 1.44 3.05
C GLU A 91 -2.49 0.24 2.86
N MET A 92 -1.55 0.05 3.77
CA MET A 92 -0.62 -1.08 3.76
C MET A 92 -0.10 -1.35 5.17
N VAL A 93 0.21 -2.61 5.48
CA VAL A 93 0.95 -2.97 6.69
C VAL A 93 2.33 -3.47 6.27
N VAL A 94 3.38 -2.87 6.84
CA VAL A 94 4.78 -3.22 6.55
C VAL A 94 5.58 -3.36 7.84
N ASN A 95 6.78 -3.93 7.78
CA ASN A 95 7.72 -3.91 8.89
C ASN A 95 8.17 -2.48 9.20
N LYS A 96 8.36 -2.17 10.49
CA LYS A 96 8.84 -0.85 10.95
C LYS A 96 10.18 -0.44 10.30
N ALA A 97 11.03 -1.43 9.97
CA ALA A 97 12.34 -1.20 9.38
C ALA A 97 12.28 -0.57 7.98
N ILE A 98 11.20 -0.81 7.23
CA ILE A 98 11.03 -0.29 5.87
C ILE A 98 9.91 0.74 5.74
N ALA A 99 9.17 1.01 6.81
CA ALA A 99 7.95 1.83 6.77
C ALA A 99 8.18 3.24 6.22
N ALA A 100 9.25 3.91 6.65
CA ALA A 100 9.59 5.26 6.19
C ALA A 100 10.00 5.26 4.72
N ASP A 101 10.80 4.28 4.28
CA ASP A 101 11.23 4.14 2.89
C ASP A 101 10.01 3.89 1.97
N VAL A 102 9.12 2.95 2.36
CA VAL A 102 7.92 2.63 1.57
C VAL A 102 6.99 3.84 1.47
N LEU A 103 6.75 4.57 2.57
CA LEU A 103 5.88 5.75 2.53
C LEU A 103 6.48 6.87 1.63
N ASP A 104 7.80 7.08 1.67
CA ASP A 104 8.48 8.04 0.79
C ASP A 104 8.35 7.65 -0.69
N ILE A 105 8.55 6.36 -1.01
CA ILE A 105 8.35 5.81 -2.35
C ILE A 105 6.91 6.07 -2.83
N LEU A 106 5.91 5.67 -2.03
CA LEU A 106 4.49 5.81 -2.39
C LEU A 106 4.12 7.30 -2.60
N ARG A 107 4.66 8.21 -1.78
CA ARG A 107 4.46 9.66 -1.97
C ARG A 107 5.07 10.17 -3.27
N LYS A 108 6.28 9.72 -3.63
CA LYS A 108 6.94 10.09 -4.88
C LYS A 108 6.19 9.55 -6.10
N LEU A 109 5.70 8.29 -6.04
CA LEU A 109 4.86 7.69 -7.08
C LEU A 109 3.56 8.49 -7.26
N TYR A 110 2.88 8.85 -6.16
CA TYR A 110 1.68 9.67 -6.18
C TYR A 110 1.93 11.03 -6.85
N LYS A 111 2.99 11.75 -6.44
CA LYS A 111 3.34 13.06 -7.02
C LYS A 111 3.65 13.00 -8.51
N ALA A 112 4.26 11.90 -8.95
CA ALA A 112 4.55 11.66 -10.36
C ALA A 112 3.35 11.11 -11.14
N LYS A 113 2.18 10.95 -10.50
CA LYS A 113 0.98 10.33 -11.09
C LYS A 113 1.27 8.93 -11.66
N TYR A 114 2.20 8.19 -11.04
CA TYR A 114 2.46 6.80 -11.40
C TYR A 114 1.24 5.94 -11.02
N PRO A 115 0.64 5.19 -11.97
CA PRO A 115 -0.63 4.55 -11.72
C PRO A 115 -0.48 3.31 -10.84
N ILE A 116 -1.24 3.29 -9.74
CA ILE A 116 -1.47 2.12 -8.88
C ILE A 116 -2.98 1.96 -8.77
N GLU A 117 -3.51 0.80 -9.18
CA GLU A 117 -4.96 0.64 -9.28
C GLU A 117 -5.62 0.49 -7.92
N ARG A 118 -5.06 -0.37 -7.07
CA ARG A 118 -5.60 -0.67 -5.75
C ARG A 118 -4.49 -0.85 -4.73
N MET A 119 -4.76 -0.43 -3.51
CA MET A 119 -3.83 -0.60 -2.38
C MET A 119 -4.64 -0.78 -1.10
N ARG A 120 -4.93 -2.02 -0.76
CA ARG A 120 -5.73 -2.43 0.39
C ARG A 120 -5.07 -3.58 1.13
N LEU A 121 -5.43 -3.77 2.41
CA LEU A 121 -5.00 -4.95 3.15
C LEU A 121 -5.58 -6.22 2.51
N ILE A 122 -4.77 -7.28 2.40
CA ILE A 122 -5.17 -8.59 1.85
C ILE A 122 -6.30 -9.21 2.68
N ASP A 123 -6.46 -8.78 3.91
CA ASP A 123 -7.50 -9.20 4.84
C ASP A 123 -8.92 -9.01 4.30
N TYR A 124 -9.14 -8.10 3.35
CA TYR A 124 -10.41 -7.93 2.65
C TYR A 124 -10.70 -9.06 1.65
N TRP A 125 -9.70 -9.88 1.33
CA TRP A 125 -9.80 -11.12 0.55
C TRP A 125 -9.52 -12.35 1.42
N ASP A 126 -9.74 -12.25 2.75
CA ASP A 126 -9.49 -13.33 3.72
C ASP A 126 -8.05 -13.86 3.70
N ALA A 127 -7.08 -12.98 3.41
CA ALA A 127 -5.66 -13.28 3.23
C ALA A 127 -5.35 -14.25 2.07
N ASP A 128 -6.27 -14.34 1.09
CA ASP A 128 -6.08 -15.10 -0.14
C ASP A 128 -5.31 -14.23 -1.15
N ASP A 129 -4.02 -14.52 -1.30
CA ASP A 129 -3.12 -13.80 -2.21
C ASP A 129 -3.63 -13.86 -3.67
N GLU A 130 -4.11 -15.03 -4.13
CA GLU A 130 -4.55 -15.23 -5.52
C GLU A 130 -5.76 -14.33 -5.84
N LYS A 131 -6.74 -14.25 -4.92
CA LYS A 131 -7.90 -13.36 -5.11
C LYS A 131 -7.49 -11.89 -5.10
N ALA A 132 -6.64 -11.48 -4.17
CA ALA A 132 -6.15 -10.10 -4.09
C ALA A 132 -5.35 -9.72 -5.35
N MET A 133 -4.51 -10.63 -5.84
CA MET A 133 -3.73 -10.40 -7.05
C MET A 133 -4.59 -10.28 -8.31
N ARG A 134 -5.67 -11.08 -8.43
CA ARG A 134 -6.63 -10.96 -9.56
C ARG A 134 -7.31 -9.59 -9.59
N ASP A 135 -7.52 -8.99 -8.43
CA ASP A 135 -8.07 -7.64 -8.30
C ASP A 135 -7.01 -6.53 -8.42
N ASN A 136 -5.81 -6.86 -8.91
CA ASN A 136 -4.66 -5.95 -9.06
C ASN A 136 -4.32 -5.18 -7.78
N ASN A 137 -4.41 -5.84 -6.62
CA ASN A 137 -4.16 -5.21 -5.33
C ASN A 137 -2.66 -5.13 -5.02
N SER A 138 -2.17 -3.94 -4.70
CA SER A 138 -0.82 -3.74 -4.16
C SER A 138 -0.83 -3.95 -2.65
N SER A 139 0.13 -4.70 -2.10
CA SER A 139 0.11 -5.11 -0.70
C SER A 139 1.50 -5.43 -0.15
N SER A 140 1.58 -5.79 1.14
CA SER A 140 2.85 -6.17 1.77
C SER A 140 2.68 -7.32 2.75
N PHE A 141 2.29 -7.05 4.02
CA PHE A 141 2.27 -8.05 5.06
C PHE A 141 1.19 -9.12 4.85
N ASN A 142 1.62 -10.38 4.77
CA ASN A 142 0.79 -11.57 4.88
C ASN A 142 1.66 -12.70 5.48
N PHE A 143 1.39 -13.08 6.74
CA PHE A 143 2.21 -14.10 7.42
C PHE A 143 2.07 -15.46 6.75
N ARG A 144 3.13 -15.92 6.11
CA ARG A 144 3.23 -17.24 5.49
C ARG A 144 4.68 -17.70 5.37
N PHE A 145 4.86 -19.00 5.26
CA PHE A 145 6.14 -19.60 4.93
C PHE A 145 6.32 -19.65 3.40
N ILE A 146 7.56 -19.69 2.96
CA ILE A 146 7.90 -20.02 1.57
C ILE A 146 7.45 -21.47 1.33
N SER A 147 6.74 -21.73 0.22
CA SER A 147 6.20 -23.05 -0.12
C SER A 147 7.22 -24.17 0.06
N HIS A 148 6.79 -25.24 0.74
CA HIS A 148 7.62 -26.41 1.05
C HIS A 148 8.86 -26.15 1.92
N THR A 149 8.88 -25.03 2.69
CA THR A 149 9.97 -24.71 3.62
C THR A 149 9.45 -24.29 4.99
N LYS A 150 10.36 -24.21 5.99
CA LYS A 150 10.11 -23.60 7.30
C LYS A 150 10.56 -22.14 7.37
N THR A 151 10.95 -21.55 6.24
CA THR A 151 11.41 -20.16 6.17
C THR A 151 10.23 -19.22 6.02
N ILE A 152 10.10 -18.24 6.91
CA ILE A 152 9.08 -17.19 6.79
C ILE A 152 9.40 -16.34 5.55
N SER A 153 8.41 -16.13 4.70
CA SER A 153 8.55 -15.31 3.50
C SER A 153 8.85 -13.84 3.85
N LYS A 154 9.36 -13.07 2.89
CA LYS A 154 9.56 -11.62 3.08
C LYS A 154 8.24 -10.90 3.36
N HIS A 155 7.13 -11.32 2.73
CA HIS A 155 5.78 -10.85 3.07
C HIS A 155 5.39 -11.22 4.49
N GLY A 156 5.70 -12.46 4.94
CA GLY A 156 5.46 -12.90 6.31
C GLY A 156 6.21 -12.09 7.36
N LYS A 157 7.30 -11.42 6.96
CA LYS A 157 8.08 -10.51 7.80
C LYS A 157 7.69 -9.03 7.59
N GLY A 158 6.81 -8.72 6.64
CA GLY A 158 6.47 -7.37 6.21
C GLY A 158 7.63 -6.63 5.53
N LEU A 159 8.60 -7.35 4.96
CA LEU A 159 9.82 -6.83 4.31
C LEU A 159 9.75 -6.91 2.78
N ALA A 160 8.59 -7.19 2.22
CA ALA A 160 8.32 -7.16 0.80
C ALA A 160 7.07 -6.33 0.49
N VAL A 161 7.05 -5.74 -0.69
CA VAL A 161 5.93 -4.96 -1.23
C VAL A 161 5.67 -5.42 -2.65
N ASP A 162 4.41 -5.73 -2.94
CA ASP A 162 3.92 -6.05 -4.28
C ASP A 162 3.11 -4.88 -4.83
N ILE A 163 3.38 -4.48 -6.07
CA ILE A 163 2.73 -3.35 -6.74
C ILE A 163 2.05 -3.83 -8.03
N ASN A 164 0.76 -3.51 -8.20
CA ASN A 164 -0.03 -3.79 -9.41
C ASN A 164 0.06 -5.26 -9.84
N THR A 165 -0.31 -6.15 -8.95
CA THR A 165 -0.02 -7.58 -8.99
C THR A 165 -0.52 -8.31 -10.23
N LEU A 166 -1.73 -7.97 -10.75
CA LEU A 166 -2.29 -8.61 -11.95
C LEU A 166 -1.44 -8.36 -13.19
N TYR A 167 -0.92 -7.13 -13.35
CA TYR A 167 -0.14 -6.73 -14.53
C TYR A 167 1.36 -7.04 -14.39
N ASN A 168 1.78 -7.55 -13.23
CA ASN A 168 3.16 -7.85 -12.90
C ASN A 168 3.30 -9.25 -12.28
N PRO A 169 2.96 -10.32 -13.03
CA PRO A 169 2.86 -11.66 -12.47
C PRO A 169 4.19 -12.23 -11.95
N TYR A 170 4.06 -13.14 -10.97
CA TYR A 170 5.08 -14.14 -10.75
C TYR A 170 5.05 -15.18 -11.87
N HIS A 171 6.23 -15.61 -12.34
CA HIS A 171 6.38 -16.58 -13.41
C HIS A 171 7.58 -17.49 -13.17
N LYS A 172 7.38 -18.80 -13.32
CA LYS A 172 8.44 -19.80 -13.16
C LYS A 172 8.18 -21.04 -14.02
N HIS A 173 9.24 -21.51 -14.70
CA HIS A 173 9.27 -22.84 -15.29
C HIS A 173 9.80 -23.85 -14.28
N LEU A 174 9.04 -24.92 -14.04
CA LEU A 174 9.43 -26.02 -13.18
C LEU A 174 10.27 -27.04 -13.96
N LYS A 175 11.06 -27.85 -13.24
CA LYS A 175 11.91 -28.90 -13.86
C LYS A 175 11.10 -29.96 -14.65
N ASN A 176 9.83 -30.16 -14.31
CA ASN A 176 8.92 -31.09 -14.98
C ASN A 176 8.23 -30.47 -16.23
N GLY A 177 8.68 -29.32 -16.70
CA GLY A 177 8.12 -28.61 -17.84
C GLY A 177 6.83 -27.81 -17.55
N LYS A 178 6.27 -27.90 -16.33
CA LYS A 178 5.11 -27.09 -15.97
C LYS A 178 5.50 -25.65 -15.74
N GLU A 179 4.58 -24.75 -16.13
CA GLU A 179 4.69 -23.31 -15.92
C GLU A 179 3.77 -22.85 -14.79
N VAL A 180 4.30 -22.07 -13.85
CA VAL A 180 3.56 -21.42 -12.78
C VAL A 180 3.43 -19.94 -13.12
N VAL A 181 2.21 -19.41 -13.06
CA VAL A 181 1.88 -17.99 -13.23
C VAL A 181 0.92 -17.60 -12.12
N GLU A 182 1.29 -16.58 -11.34
CA GLU A 182 0.49 -16.06 -10.23
C GLU A 182 0.32 -14.54 -10.39
N PRO A 183 -0.95 -14.05 -10.36
CA PRO A 183 -2.19 -14.83 -10.38
C PRO A 183 -2.38 -15.58 -11.71
N ALA A 184 -3.13 -16.68 -11.68
CA ALA A 184 -3.33 -17.53 -12.88
C ALA A 184 -3.93 -16.76 -14.08
N THR A 185 -4.71 -15.72 -13.79
CA THR A 185 -5.33 -14.81 -14.79
C THR A 185 -4.33 -13.86 -15.45
N ALA A 186 -3.10 -13.77 -14.95
CA ALA A 186 -2.10 -12.81 -15.42
C ALA A 186 -1.26 -13.30 -16.63
N ARG A 187 -1.56 -14.49 -17.20
CA ARG A 187 -0.87 -15.01 -18.41
C ARG A 187 -0.73 -14.00 -19.55
N PRO A 188 -1.76 -13.20 -19.89
CA PRO A 188 -1.65 -12.22 -20.97
C PRO A 188 -0.56 -11.16 -20.72
N TYR A 189 -0.16 -10.95 -19.46
CA TYR A 189 0.81 -9.93 -19.06
C TYR A 189 2.24 -10.47 -18.92
N LEU A 190 2.48 -11.74 -19.26
CA LEU A 190 3.83 -12.30 -19.40
C LEU A 190 4.58 -11.71 -20.59
N ASP A 191 3.87 -11.34 -21.65
CA ASP A 191 4.45 -10.64 -22.78
C ASP A 191 4.81 -9.19 -22.40
N ARG A 192 6.05 -9.00 -21.97
CA ARG A 192 6.57 -7.70 -21.51
C ARG A 192 6.89 -6.73 -22.68
N SER A 193 6.71 -7.15 -23.93
CA SER A 193 6.79 -6.26 -25.10
C SER A 193 5.56 -5.36 -25.20
N LYS A 194 4.40 -5.86 -24.80
CA LYS A 194 3.15 -5.10 -24.74
C LYS A 194 3.18 -4.08 -23.61
N HIS A 195 2.61 -2.89 -23.85
CA HIS A 195 2.55 -1.84 -22.85
C HIS A 195 1.20 -1.81 -22.15
N HIS A 196 1.22 -1.82 -20.82
CA HIS A 196 0.07 -1.60 -19.96
C HIS A 196 0.38 -0.52 -18.91
N ALA A 197 -0.59 0.33 -18.60
CA ALA A 197 -0.40 1.45 -17.67
C ALA A 197 0.11 1.03 -16.28
N TYR A 198 -0.28 -0.15 -15.82
CA TYR A 198 0.10 -0.68 -14.50
C TYR A 198 1.36 -1.59 -14.51
N MET A 199 2.02 -1.74 -15.66
CA MET A 199 3.17 -2.61 -15.81
C MET A 199 4.44 -1.96 -15.28
N ILE A 200 5.16 -2.65 -14.38
CA ILE A 200 6.47 -2.26 -13.89
C ILE A 200 7.54 -2.73 -14.89
N ARG A 201 8.47 -1.86 -15.24
CA ARG A 201 9.59 -2.16 -16.12
C ARG A 201 10.92 -1.81 -15.46
N LYS A 202 11.94 -2.56 -15.81
CA LYS A 202 13.30 -2.22 -15.39
C LYS A 202 13.65 -0.79 -15.84
N GLY A 203 14.08 0.05 -14.90
CA GLY A 203 14.41 1.44 -15.14
C GLY A 203 13.24 2.42 -15.12
N ASP A 204 11.97 1.97 -14.94
CA ASP A 204 10.86 2.89 -14.73
C ASP A 204 10.92 3.57 -13.36
N LEU A 205 10.01 4.50 -13.10
CA LEU A 205 10.04 5.26 -11.84
C LEU A 205 9.86 4.37 -10.62
N CYS A 206 8.92 3.39 -10.65
CA CYS A 206 8.68 2.48 -9.54
C CYS A 206 9.94 1.66 -9.23
N TYR A 207 10.52 1.02 -10.24
CA TYR A 207 11.77 0.28 -10.13
C TYR A 207 12.89 1.14 -9.51
N ARG A 208 13.14 2.36 -10.06
CA ARG A 208 14.22 3.23 -9.57
C ARG A 208 14.04 3.61 -8.11
N LEU A 209 12.84 4.04 -7.70
CA LEU A 209 12.58 4.47 -6.33
C LEU A 209 12.78 3.34 -5.31
N PHE A 210 12.33 2.13 -5.62
CA PHE A 210 12.58 0.98 -4.75
C PHE A 210 14.08 0.62 -4.72
N LYS A 211 14.78 0.63 -5.86
CA LYS A 211 16.23 0.35 -5.93
C LYS A 211 17.06 1.38 -5.16
N GLU A 212 16.72 2.67 -5.25
CA GLU A 212 17.37 3.75 -4.48
C GLU A 212 17.26 3.53 -2.97
N LYS A 213 16.19 2.91 -2.49
CA LYS A 213 15.99 2.54 -1.09
C LYS A 213 16.58 1.18 -0.72
N GLY A 214 17.32 0.54 -1.62
CA GLY A 214 18.02 -0.73 -1.39
C GLY A 214 17.15 -1.98 -1.50
N PHE A 215 15.95 -1.89 -2.07
CA PHE A 215 15.12 -3.06 -2.36
C PHE A 215 15.68 -3.84 -3.56
N ARG A 216 15.50 -5.16 -3.54
CA ARG A 216 15.71 -6.03 -4.69
C ARG A 216 14.39 -6.22 -5.42
N TRP A 217 14.41 -6.24 -6.73
CA TRP A 217 13.24 -6.49 -7.55
C TRP A 217 13.19 -7.94 -8.04
N GLY A 218 12.05 -8.60 -7.89
CA GLY A 218 11.87 -9.99 -8.33
C GLY A 218 11.93 -10.16 -9.86
N GLY A 219 11.67 -9.11 -10.63
CA GLY A 219 11.89 -9.11 -12.08
C GLY A 219 13.36 -9.27 -12.50
N ASP A 220 14.32 -8.99 -11.62
CA ASP A 220 15.75 -9.23 -11.86
C ASP A 220 16.18 -10.68 -11.55
N TRP A 221 15.33 -11.52 -10.94
CA TRP A 221 15.71 -12.90 -10.58
C TRP A 221 16.03 -13.76 -11.81
N LYS A 222 16.94 -14.73 -11.67
CA LYS A 222 17.43 -15.56 -12.79
C LYS A 222 16.53 -16.77 -13.08
N HIS A 223 16.03 -17.44 -12.04
CA HIS A 223 15.34 -18.73 -12.15
C HIS A 223 13.80 -18.63 -12.11
N SER A 224 13.31 -17.47 -11.82
CA SER A 224 11.90 -17.08 -11.86
C SER A 224 11.83 -15.59 -12.10
N LYS A 225 10.66 -15.09 -12.43
CA LYS A 225 10.38 -13.65 -12.47
C LYS A 225 9.24 -13.35 -11.53
N ASP A 226 9.37 -12.30 -10.74
CA ASP A 226 8.30 -11.79 -9.90
C ASP A 226 8.23 -10.27 -10.11
N TYR A 227 7.47 -9.90 -11.13
CA TYR A 227 7.49 -8.52 -11.61
C TYR A 227 6.79 -7.53 -10.66
N GLN A 228 5.91 -8.02 -9.77
CA GLN A 228 5.25 -7.20 -8.75
C GLN A 228 6.16 -6.91 -7.55
N HIS A 229 7.11 -7.81 -7.25
CA HIS A 229 7.77 -8.00 -5.96
C HIS A 229 9.02 -7.15 -5.76
N PHE A 230 9.03 -6.38 -4.67
CA PHE A 230 10.20 -5.68 -4.15
C PHE A 230 10.47 -6.12 -2.71
N GLU A 231 11.69 -6.54 -2.38
CA GLU A 231 12.06 -7.03 -1.03
C GLU A 231 13.36 -6.43 -0.51
N LYS A 232 13.44 -6.32 0.84
CA LYS A 232 14.63 -5.77 1.53
C LYS A 232 15.07 -6.65 2.69
#